data_b520f64beb6a41828ec1fc822ca0f113
#
_entry.id   b520f64beb6a41828ec1fc822ca0f113
#
_cell.length_a   1.000
_cell.length_b   1.000
_cell.length_c   1.000
_cell.angle_alpha   90.00
_cell.angle_beta   90.00
_cell.angle_gamma   90.00
#
_symmetry.space_group_name_H-M   'P 1'
#
loop_
_entity.id
_entity.type
_entity.pdbx_description
1 polymer ?
#
loop_
_entity_poly.entity_id
_entity_poly.type
_entity_poly.pdbx_seq_one_letter_code
_entity_poly.pdbx_strand_id
1 'polypeptide(L)'
;MKWPVDIIEKIAKRKVVLFLGAGVSANAISEKGDKRPPTWEQFLNKGISEVTDENIVEYVRKLLNEKDYLTACEVLVNQIGNERFERIAREEFLTPKYKSHRIRENILKLDSKIVITPNVDKIYEVYTQAETAGTILVKKYYDSDLVNKIKSEERINLKIHGTLDESSKMIFTRSQYTNARYQNAAFYRLLEALSLTHTFIFIGCGFSDPDIQLVLKNYSFVFPGSPCHYFITS
;
A
#
# COMPACT_ATOMS: atom_id res chain seq x y z
N MET A 1 -4.01 23.45 -8.82
CA MET A 1 -5.02 22.47 -9.27
C MET A 1 -6.37 22.89 -8.71
N LYS A 2 -7.43 22.95 -9.52
CA LYS A 2 -8.79 23.16 -9.01
C LYS A 2 -9.44 21.79 -8.82
N TRP A 3 -9.91 21.52 -7.62
CA TRP A 3 -10.64 20.29 -7.32
C TRP A 3 -12.07 20.35 -7.89
N PRO A 4 -12.59 19.27 -8.47
CA PRO A 4 -14.01 19.18 -8.83
C PRO A 4 -14.89 19.40 -7.59
N VAL A 5 -16.04 20.08 -7.76
CA VAL A 5 -16.93 20.46 -6.64
C VAL A 5 -17.45 19.22 -5.90
N ASP A 6 -17.81 18.17 -6.64
CA ASP A 6 -18.33 16.93 -6.08
C ASP A 6 -17.34 16.22 -5.13
N ILE A 7 -16.04 16.26 -5.44
CA ILE A 7 -15.02 15.67 -4.57
C ILE A 7 -14.81 16.51 -3.30
N ILE A 8 -14.89 17.85 -3.41
CA ILE A 8 -14.80 18.75 -2.25
C ILE A 8 -15.92 18.43 -1.26
N GLU A 9 -17.15 18.27 -1.75
CA GLU A 9 -18.28 17.88 -0.91
C GLU A 9 -18.11 16.53 -0.25
N LYS A 10 -17.58 15.54 -0.98
CA LYS A 10 -17.34 14.20 -0.45
C LYS A 10 -16.25 14.20 0.62
N ILE A 11 -15.19 15.00 0.44
CA ILE A 11 -14.15 15.18 1.47
C ILE A 11 -14.79 15.81 2.72
N ALA A 12 -15.54 16.90 2.58
CA ALA A 12 -16.19 17.58 3.69
C ALA A 12 -17.17 16.66 4.45
N LYS A 13 -17.83 15.74 3.76
CA LYS A 13 -18.75 14.73 4.34
C LYS A 13 -18.04 13.48 4.84
N ARG A 14 -16.69 13.42 4.81
CA ARG A 14 -15.87 12.23 5.14
C ARG A 14 -16.29 10.95 4.39
N LYS A 15 -16.74 11.11 3.14
CA LYS A 15 -17.13 10.01 2.21
C LYS A 15 -16.02 9.65 1.24
N VAL A 16 -14.79 10.03 1.56
CA VAL A 16 -13.60 9.71 0.78
C VAL A 16 -12.74 8.68 1.52
N VAL A 17 -12.26 7.71 0.77
CA VAL A 17 -11.17 6.81 1.17
C VAL A 17 -9.91 7.25 0.43
N LEU A 18 -8.83 7.54 1.15
CA LEU A 18 -7.53 7.81 0.54
C LEU A 18 -6.78 6.49 0.37
N PHE A 19 -6.32 6.21 -0.84
CA PHE A 19 -5.49 5.04 -1.13
C PHE A 19 -4.07 5.51 -1.46
N LEU A 20 -3.10 5.17 -0.60
CA LEU A 20 -1.73 5.69 -0.65
C LEU A 20 -0.77 4.62 -1.18
N GLY A 21 -0.25 4.81 -2.37
CA GLY A 21 0.78 3.94 -2.95
C GLY A 21 2.21 4.35 -2.59
N ALA A 22 3.17 3.62 -3.15
CA ALA A 22 4.60 3.80 -2.90
C ALA A 22 5.12 5.21 -3.25
N GLY A 23 4.50 5.92 -4.19
CA GLY A 23 4.85 7.30 -4.54
C GLY A 23 4.71 8.29 -3.38
N VAL A 24 3.85 8.02 -2.40
CA VAL A 24 3.75 8.84 -1.17
C VAL A 24 4.98 8.64 -0.29
N SER A 25 5.50 7.42 -0.22
CA SER A 25 6.72 7.10 0.53
C SER A 25 7.99 7.57 -0.17
N ALA A 26 8.02 7.54 -1.50
CA ALA A 26 9.21 7.86 -2.32
C ALA A 26 9.82 9.25 -2.07
N ASN A 27 9.05 10.19 -1.54
CA ASN A 27 9.51 11.53 -1.17
C ASN A 27 10.13 11.62 0.24
N ALA A 28 10.13 10.55 1.02
CA ALA A 28 10.80 10.52 2.30
C ALA A 28 12.32 10.46 2.12
N ILE A 29 13.03 10.92 3.14
CA ILE A 29 14.50 10.90 3.19
C ILE A 29 14.89 10.19 4.49
N SER A 30 15.90 9.30 4.42
CA SER A 30 16.46 8.64 5.60
C SER A 30 16.92 9.64 6.66
N GLU A 31 17.04 9.19 7.89
CA GLU A 31 17.52 10.04 9.00
C GLU A 31 18.91 10.64 8.70
N LYS A 32 19.76 9.89 8.00
CA LYS A 32 21.09 10.35 7.57
C LYS A 32 21.07 11.27 6.34
N GLY A 33 19.93 11.38 5.65
CA GLY A 33 19.79 12.23 4.47
C GLY A 33 20.33 11.62 3.17
N ASP A 34 20.77 10.37 3.19
CA ASP A 34 21.50 9.71 2.09
C ASP A 34 20.65 8.76 1.25
N LYS A 35 19.46 8.36 1.74
CA LYS A 35 18.59 7.38 1.08
C LYS A 35 17.15 7.84 0.98
N ARG A 36 16.47 7.34 -0.04
CA ARG A 36 15.00 7.38 -0.19
C ARG A 36 14.44 5.96 -0.17
N PRO A 37 13.16 5.78 0.19
CA PRO A 37 12.50 4.49 0.02
C PRO A 37 12.67 3.99 -1.41
N PRO A 38 13.08 2.73 -1.61
CA PRO A 38 13.32 2.19 -2.93
C PRO A 38 12.02 2.07 -3.73
N THR A 39 12.12 2.15 -5.03
CA THR A 39 11.09 1.67 -5.95
C THR A 39 11.05 0.14 -5.93
N TRP A 40 9.99 -0.46 -6.50
CA TRP A 40 9.91 -1.92 -6.67
C TRP A 40 11.14 -2.49 -7.36
N GLU A 41 11.57 -1.85 -8.44
CA GLU A 41 12.74 -2.28 -9.21
C GLU A 41 14.03 -2.21 -8.40
N GLN A 42 14.25 -1.12 -7.67
CA GLN A 42 15.41 -0.97 -6.79
C GLN A 42 15.42 -2.01 -5.67
N PHE A 43 14.27 -2.26 -5.05
CA PHE A 43 14.11 -3.27 -4.00
C PHE A 43 14.40 -4.68 -4.53
N LEU A 44 13.81 -5.06 -5.66
CA LEU A 44 14.00 -6.38 -6.24
C LEU A 44 15.42 -6.60 -6.77
N ASN A 45 16.09 -5.55 -7.24
CA ASN A 45 17.52 -5.65 -7.61
C ASN A 45 18.41 -5.97 -6.41
N LYS A 46 18.03 -5.61 -5.18
CA LYS A 46 18.72 -6.09 -3.98
C LYS A 46 18.54 -7.61 -3.78
N GLY A 47 17.31 -8.11 -4.02
CA GLY A 47 17.08 -9.56 -4.02
C GLY A 47 17.88 -10.29 -5.08
N ILE A 48 17.96 -9.75 -6.30
CA ILE A 48 18.76 -10.30 -7.40
C ILE A 48 20.23 -10.43 -7.02
N SER A 49 20.81 -9.48 -6.29
CA SER A 49 22.22 -9.54 -5.87
C SER A 49 22.55 -10.70 -4.91
N GLU A 50 21.56 -11.34 -4.34
CA GLU A 50 21.69 -12.52 -3.48
C GLU A 50 21.54 -13.85 -4.24
N VAL A 51 21.18 -13.80 -5.54
CA VAL A 51 20.98 -14.98 -6.40
C VAL A 51 22.27 -15.27 -7.16
N THR A 52 22.71 -16.54 -7.13
CA THR A 52 23.94 -16.99 -7.82
C THR A 52 23.69 -17.61 -9.20
N ASP A 53 22.46 -18.05 -9.47
CA ASP A 53 22.10 -18.66 -10.77
C ASP A 53 21.79 -17.55 -11.78
N GLU A 54 22.64 -17.43 -12.81
CA GLU A 54 22.51 -16.41 -13.84
C GLU A 54 21.21 -16.53 -14.66
N ASN A 55 20.69 -17.74 -14.89
CA ASN A 55 19.42 -17.94 -15.62
C ASN A 55 18.25 -17.38 -14.82
N ILE A 56 18.28 -17.56 -13.51
CA ILE A 56 17.25 -16.99 -12.61
C ILE A 56 17.37 -15.48 -12.57
N VAL A 57 18.58 -14.94 -12.49
CA VAL A 57 18.82 -13.49 -12.55
C VAL A 57 18.24 -12.88 -13.82
N GLU A 58 18.51 -13.51 -14.98
CA GLU A 58 18.00 -13.06 -16.28
C GLU A 58 16.46 -13.11 -16.32
N TYR A 59 15.89 -14.21 -15.83
CA TYR A 59 14.45 -14.39 -15.77
C TYR A 59 13.77 -13.33 -14.88
N VAL A 60 14.31 -13.06 -13.69
CA VAL A 60 13.78 -12.01 -12.80
C VAL A 60 13.89 -10.64 -13.45
N ARG A 61 15.00 -10.31 -14.12
CA ARG A 61 15.14 -9.05 -14.86
C ARG A 61 14.09 -8.90 -15.97
N LYS A 62 13.77 -9.98 -16.68
CA LYS A 62 12.69 -9.97 -17.67
C LYS A 62 11.34 -9.63 -17.00
N LEU A 63 11.00 -10.26 -15.87
CA LEU A 63 9.79 -9.95 -15.12
C LEU A 63 9.73 -8.48 -14.66
N LEU A 64 10.87 -7.91 -14.23
CA LEU A 64 10.96 -6.48 -13.89
C LEU A 64 10.63 -5.58 -15.08
N ASN A 65 11.15 -5.88 -16.26
CA ASN A 65 10.87 -5.14 -17.48
C ASN A 65 9.38 -5.22 -17.88
N GLU A 66 8.74 -6.35 -17.61
CA GLU A 66 7.31 -6.58 -17.81
C GLU A 66 6.44 -6.00 -16.68
N LYS A 67 7.07 -5.46 -15.61
CA LYS A 67 6.43 -4.96 -14.38
C LYS A 67 5.61 -6.01 -13.63
N ASP A 68 5.92 -7.29 -13.80
CA ASP A 68 5.33 -8.40 -13.02
C ASP A 68 6.09 -8.60 -11.71
N TYR A 69 5.94 -7.64 -10.81
CA TYR A 69 6.66 -7.61 -9.53
C TYR A 69 6.27 -8.75 -8.60
N LEU A 70 5.01 -9.19 -8.61
CA LEU A 70 4.56 -10.29 -7.75
C LEU A 70 5.22 -11.62 -8.13
N THR A 71 5.34 -11.91 -9.42
CA THR A 71 6.04 -13.11 -9.89
C THR A 71 7.54 -13.00 -9.66
N ALA A 72 8.13 -11.81 -9.85
CA ALA A 72 9.53 -11.56 -9.53
C ALA A 72 9.83 -11.82 -8.05
N CYS A 73 8.99 -11.33 -7.13
CA CYS A 73 9.09 -11.65 -5.70
C CYS A 73 8.98 -13.15 -5.42
N GLU A 74 8.04 -13.85 -6.06
CA GLU A 74 7.85 -15.31 -5.92
C GLU A 74 9.12 -16.06 -6.28
N VAL A 75 9.71 -15.74 -7.43
CA VAL A 75 10.96 -16.37 -7.90
C VAL A 75 12.10 -16.08 -6.91
N LEU A 76 12.27 -14.83 -6.48
CA LEU A 76 13.33 -14.47 -5.53
C LEU A 76 13.15 -15.17 -4.20
N VAL A 77 11.94 -15.19 -3.63
CA VAL A 77 11.66 -15.87 -2.36
C VAL A 77 11.98 -17.37 -2.46
N ASN A 78 11.64 -18.02 -3.58
CA ASN A 78 11.94 -19.42 -3.80
C ASN A 78 13.46 -19.69 -3.92
N GLN A 79 14.24 -18.72 -4.39
CA GLN A 79 15.70 -18.85 -4.55
C GLN A 79 16.48 -18.53 -3.27
N ILE A 80 16.16 -17.43 -2.61
CA ILE A 80 16.94 -16.97 -1.45
C ILE A 80 16.29 -17.28 -0.09
N GLY A 81 15.04 -17.77 -0.10
CA GLY A 81 14.24 -18.08 1.09
C GLY A 81 13.56 -16.86 1.72
N ASN A 82 12.47 -17.14 2.46
CA ASN A 82 11.65 -16.08 3.10
C ASN A 82 12.48 -15.20 4.05
N GLU A 83 13.27 -15.80 4.94
CA GLU A 83 14.04 -15.06 5.95
C GLU A 83 14.98 -14.03 5.32
N ARG A 84 15.65 -14.42 4.24
CA ARG A 84 16.58 -13.54 3.54
C ARG A 84 15.88 -12.42 2.81
N PHE A 85 14.74 -12.72 2.17
CA PHE A 85 13.91 -11.72 1.50
C PHE A 85 13.31 -10.72 2.50
N GLU A 86 12.80 -11.19 3.64
CA GLU A 86 12.30 -10.36 4.72
C GLU A 86 13.39 -9.45 5.32
N ARG A 87 14.61 -9.97 5.47
CA ARG A 87 15.76 -9.18 5.91
C ARG A 87 16.02 -8.01 4.96
N ILE A 88 16.05 -8.27 3.64
CA ILE A 88 16.22 -7.22 2.63
C ILE A 88 15.10 -6.18 2.74
N ALA A 89 13.86 -6.61 2.91
CA ALA A 89 12.73 -5.69 3.08
C ALA A 89 12.90 -4.80 4.33
N ARG A 90 13.36 -5.36 5.45
CA ARG A 90 13.62 -4.57 6.66
C ARG A 90 14.79 -3.59 6.50
N GLU A 91 15.86 -4.01 5.84
CA GLU A 91 17.03 -3.17 5.56
C GLU A 91 16.70 -1.97 4.66
N GLU A 92 15.80 -2.16 3.69
CA GLU A 92 15.44 -1.12 2.73
C GLU A 92 14.30 -0.21 3.21
N PHE A 93 13.31 -0.73 3.93
CA PHE A 93 12.12 0.03 4.30
C PHE A 93 12.04 0.46 5.77
N LEU A 94 12.76 -0.20 6.70
CA LEU A 94 12.71 0.10 8.12
C LEU A 94 14.01 0.72 8.66
N THR A 95 15.15 0.09 8.37
CA THR A 95 16.45 0.47 8.93
C THR A 95 16.86 1.92 8.67
N PRO A 96 16.57 2.53 7.48
CA PRO A 96 16.96 3.91 7.21
C PRO A 96 16.21 4.96 8.03
N LYS A 97 15.15 4.61 8.76
CA LYS A 97 14.35 5.53 9.58
C LYS A 97 13.93 6.79 8.79
N TYR A 98 13.13 6.58 7.78
CA TYR A 98 12.70 7.65 6.89
C TYR A 98 11.91 8.75 7.61
N LYS A 99 12.30 10.00 7.40
CA LYS A 99 11.61 11.17 7.93
C LYS A 99 10.43 11.57 7.03
N SER A 100 9.43 12.20 7.65
CA SER A 100 8.24 12.67 6.94
C SER A 100 8.57 13.78 5.94
N HIS A 101 7.74 13.92 4.92
CA HIS A 101 7.76 14.98 3.91
C HIS A 101 6.39 15.68 3.89
N ARG A 102 6.35 16.94 3.42
CA ARG A 102 5.16 17.80 3.37
C ARG A 102 3.90 17.16 2.73
N ILE A 103 4.09 16.20 1.83
CA ILE A 103 2.95 15.48 1.21
C ILE A 103 2.08 14.79 2.27
N ARG A 104 2.67 14.23 3.34
CA ARG A 104 1.92 13.52 4.39
C ARG A 104 1.12 14.47 5.27
N GLU A 105 1.66 15.65 5.53
CA GLU A 105 0.94 16.74 6.20
C GLU A 105 -0.32 17.11 5.41
N ASN A 106 -0.19 17.31 4.09
CA ASN A 106 -1.32 17.62 3.24
C ASN A 106 -2.35 16.49 3.19
N ILE A 107 -1.91 15.23 3.15
CA ILE A 107 -2.81 14.06 3.20
C ILE A 107 -3.55 14.01 4.55
N LEU A 108 -2.85 14.24 5.66
CA LEU A 108 -3.46 14.25 6.99
C LEU A 108 -4.52 15.37 7.12
N LYS A 109 -4.28 16.54 6.53
CA LYS A 109 -5.21 17.68 6.51
C LYS A 109 -6.49 17.43 5.70
N LEU A 110 -6.51 16.45 4.79
CA LEU A 110 -7.75 16.03 4.11
C LEU A 110 -8.75 15.38 5.07
N ASP A 111 -8.33 15.04 6.28
CA ASP A 111 -9.15 14.51 7.38
C ASP A 111 -10.03 13.32 6.98
N SER A 112 -9.51 12.45 6.10
CA SER A 112 -10.22 11.24 5.73
C SER A 112 -10.32 10.27 6.91
N LYS A 113 -11.51 9.68 7.09
CA LYS A 113 -11.75 8.68 8.12
C LYS A 113 -10.96 7.40 7.87
N ILE A 114 -10.81 7.01 6.60
CA ILE A 114 -10.16 5.77 6.19
C ILE A 114 -9.04 6.09 5.21
N VAL A 115 -7.83 5.73 5.58
CA VAL A 115 -6.66 5.74 4.71
C VAL A 115 -6.22 4.31 4.50
N ILE A 116 -6.08 3.88 3.26
CA ILE A 116 -5.66 2.52 2.87
C ILE A 116 -4.27 2.60 2.24
N THR A 117 -3.40 1.63 2.53
CA THR A 117 -2.09 1.54 1.88
C THR A 117 -1.62 0.10 1.71
N PRO A 118 -1.12 -0.30 0.53
CA PRO A 118 -0.38 -1.54 0.34
C PRO A 118 1.08 -1.43 0.82
N ASN A 119 1.57 -0.22 1.14
CA ASN A 119 2.94 -0.03 1.56
C ASN A 119 3.22 -0.75 2.89
N VAL A 120 4.23 -1.61 2.90
CA VAL A 120 4.67 -2.31 4.12
C VAL A 120 5.50 -1.43 5.04
N ASP A 121 6.06 -0.31 4.52
CA ASP A 121 6.81 0.66 5.32
C ASP A 121 5.92 1.32 6.39
N LYS A 122 6.55 1.96 7.39
CA LYS A 122 5.89 2.60 8.52
C LYS A 122 5.86 4.13 8.42
N ILE A 123 6.21 4.68 7.26
CA ILE A 123 6.48 6.11 7.14
C ILE A 123 5.24 6.96 7.41
N TYR A 124 4.10 6.63 6.81
CA TYR A 124 2.86 7.37 7.00
C TYR A 124 2.25 7.11 8.39
N GLU A 125 2.26 5.88 8.86
CA GLU A 125 1.70 5.54 10.18
C GLU A 125 2.44 6.22 11.33
N VAL A 126 3.79 6.19 11.33
CA VAL A 126 4.60 6.86 12.35
C VAL A 126 4.35 8.36 12.35
N TYR A 127 4.29 8.98 11.18
CA TYR A 127 3.96 10.38 11.04
C TYR A 127 2.58 10.71 11.63
N THR A 128 1.54 9.97 11.24
CA THR A 128 0.18 10.25 11.71
C THR A 128 0.01 9.98 13.21
N GLN A 129 0.64 8.96 13.75
CA GLN A 129 0.63 8.68 15.19
C GLN A 129 1.28 9.81 16.00
N ALA A 130 2.40 10.34 15.51
CA ALA A 130 3.08 11.47 16.17
C ALA A 130 2.22 12.74 16.13
N GLU A 131 1.70 13.11 14.95
CA GLU A 131 0.93 14.35 14.76
C GLU A 131 -0.44 14.33 15.46
N THR A 132 -0.99 13.16 15.74
CA THR A 132 -2.32 13.00 16.32
C THR A 132 -2.31 12.40 17.74
N ALA A 133 -1.15 12.34 18.37
CA ALA A 133 -0.97 11.72 19.69
C ALA A 133 -1.57 10.30 19.77
N GLY A 134 -1.44 9.51 18.69
CA GLY A 134 -1.91 8.13 18.62
C GLY A 134 -3.42 7.94 18.43
N THR A 135 -4.18 9.00 18.14
CA THR A 135 -5.65 8.88 17.98
C THR A 135 -6.06 8.22 16.65
N ILE A 136 -5.15 8.16 15.66
CA ILE A 136 -5.38 7.41 14.42
C ILE A 136 -4.94 5.96 14.63
N LEU A 137 -5.86 5.03 14.46
CA LEU A 137 -5.59 3.61 14.63
C LEU A 137 -4.88 3.04 13.40
N VAL A 138 -3.84 2.26 13.62
CA VAL A 138 -3.24 1.43 12.57
C VAL A 138 -3.89 0.06 12.60
N LYS A 139 -4.51 -0.34 11.49
CA LYS A 139 -5.16 -1.64 11.31
C LYS A 139 -4.55 -2.38 10.12
N LYS A 140 -4.60 -3.69 10.17
CA LYS A 140 -4.08 -4.58 9.13
C LYS A 140 -5.21 -5.42 8.56
N TYR A 141 -5.03 -5.93 7.36
CA TYR A 141 -6.03 -6.71 6.64
C TYR A 141 -6.53 -7.97 7.39
N TYR A 142 -5.75 -8.46 8.36
CA TYR A 142 -6.04 -9.65 9.17
C TYR A 142 -6.58 -9.32 10.57
N ASP A 143 -6.79 -8.05 10.95
CA ASP A 143 -7.30 -7.68 12.27
C ASP A 143 -8.79 -8.02 12.38
N SER A 144 -9.14 -8.82 13.37
CA SER A 144 -10.50 -9.35 13.55
C SER A 144 -11.55 -8.29 13.92
N ASP A 145 -11.13 -7.16 14.50
CA ASP A 145 -12.00 -6.05 14.89
C ASP A 145 -12.18 -4.98 13.81
N LEU A 146 -11.60 -5.17 12.62
CA LEU A 146 -11.54 -4.16 11.55
C LEU A 146 -12.92 -3.62 11.17
N VAL A 147 -13.93 -4.49 11.02
CA VAL A 147 -15.30 -4.07 10.68
C VAL A 147 -15.90 -3.15 11.73
N ASN A 148 -15.67 -3.46 13.02
CA ASN A 148 -16.17 -2.63 14.11
C ASN A 148 -15.48 -1.25 14.11
N LYS A 149 -14.18 -1.22 13.84
CA LYS A 149 -13.39 0.02 13.77
C LYS A 149 -13.78 0.89 12.57
N ILE A 150 -14.08 0.31 11.43
CA ILE A 150 -14.59 1.05 10.26
C ILE A 150 -15.97 1.68 10.54
N LYS A 151 -16.81 1.00 11.34
CA LYS A 151 -18.13 1.55 11.74
C LYS A 151 -18.04 2.60 12.85
N SER A 152 -17.01 2.60 13.67
CA SER A 152 -16.81 3.60 14.72
C SER A 152 -16.44 4.98 14.15
N GLU A 153 -16.35 6.00 14.99
CA GLU A 153 -15.92 7.35 14.57
C GLU A 153 -14.40 7.52 14.50
N GLU A 154 -13.65 6.47 14.83
CA GLU A 154 -12.18 6.50 14.84
C GLU A 154 -11.62 6.62 13.42
N ARG A 155 -10.51 7.33 13.29
CA ARG A 155 -9.74 7.41 12.05
C ARG A 155 -8.80 6.21 11.94
N ILE A 156 -8.66 5.65 10.74
CA ILE A 156 -7.95 4.38 10.51
C ILE A 156 -6.93 4.53 9.39
N ASN A 157 -5.70 4.08 9.66
CA ASN A 157 -4.71 3.73 8.66
C ASN A 157 -4.74 2.22 8.46
N LEU A 158 -5.24 1.76 7.32
CA LEU A 158 -5.43 0.35 7.00
C LEU A 158 -4.30 -0.16 6.08
N LYS A 159 -3.48 -1.07 6.58
CA LYS A 159 -2.38 -1.71 5.87
C LYS A 159 -2.85 -3.01 5.24
N ILE A 160 -3.00 -3.01 3.91
CA ILE A 160 -3.62 -4.12 3.19
C ILE A 160 -2.63 -5.21 2.76
N HIS A 161 -1.33 -4.94 2.78
CA HIS A 161 -0.26 -5.92 2.56
C HIS A 161 0.58 -6.22 3.80
N GLY A 162 0.03 -5.94 5.00
CA GLY A 162 0.73 -6.16 6.25
C GLY A 162 1.76 -5.09 6.60
N THR A 163 2.65 -5.41 7.52
CA THR A 163 3.65 -4.47 8.06
C THR A 163 4.97 -5.18 8.35
N LEU A 164 6.07 -4.42 8.31
CA LEU A 164 7.42 -4.90 8.63
C LEU A 164 7.58 -5.41 10.08
N ASP A 165 6.65 -5.08 10.98
CA ASP A 165 6.67 -5.60 12.36
C ASP A 165 6.24 -7.08 12.42
N GLU A 166 5.41 -7.51 11.47
CA GLU A 166 4.87 -8.87 11.37
C GLU A 166 5.18 -9.43 9.97
N SER A 167 6.46 -9.73 9.73
CA SER A 167 6.98 -10.10 8.40
C SER A 167 6.28 -11.32 7.79
N SER A 168 5.88 -12.29 8.62
CA SER A 168 5.13 -13.48 8.18
C SER A 168 3.72 -13.17 7.63
N LYS A 169 3.23 -11.96 7.84
CA LYS A 169 1.93 -11.47 7.35
C LYS A 169 2.07 -10.47 6.20
N MET A 170 3.30 -10.19 5.74
CA MET A 170 3.50 -9.34 4.57
C MET A 170 3.08 -10.07 3.28
N ILE A 171 2.59 -9.30 2.32
CA ILE A 171 2.18 -9.78 1.00
C ILE A 171 3.09 -9.14 -0.04
N PHE A 172 4.01 -9.94 -0.59
CA PHE A 172 4.92 -9.57 -1.67
C PHE A 172 4.77 -10.49 -2.88
N THR A 173 4.48 -11.79 -2.64
CA THR A 173 4.45 -12.78 -3.69
C THR A 173 3.04 -13.08 -4.18
N ARG A 174 2.93 -13.64 -5.37
CA ARG A 174 1.66 -14.08 -5.96
C ARG A 174 0.96 -15.12 -5.08
N SER A 175 1.71 -16.08 -4.53
CA SER A 175 1.19 -17.11 -3.62
C SER A 175 0.69 -16.49 -2.30
N GLN A 176 1.45 -15.57 -1.71
CA GLN A 176 1.02 -14.85 -0.50
C GLN A 176 -0.26 -14.05 -0.74
N TYR A 177 -0.35 -13.37 -1.89
CA TYR A 177 -1.55 -12.62 -2.27
C TYR A 177 -2.77 -13.52 -2.43
N THR A 178 -2.63 -14.66 -3.12
CA THR A 178 -3.71 -15.64 -3.31
C THR A 178 -4.16 -16.21 -1.97
N ASN A 179 -3.21 -16.58 -1.11
CA ASN A 179 -3.49 -17.13 0.22
C ASN A 179 -4.18 -16.09 1.13
N ALA A 180 -3.71 -14.83 1.12
CA ALA A 180 -4.35 -13.75 1.87
C ALA A 180 -5.81 -13.55 1.44
N ARG A 181 -6.09 -13.56 0.14
CA ARG A 181 -7.47 -13.46 -0.39
C ARG A 181 -8.36 -14.61 0.04
N TYR A 182 -7.83 -15.81 0.09
CA TYR A 182 -8.57 -16.98 0.54
C TYR A 182 -8.84 -16.94 2.05
N GLN A 183 -7.78 -16.73 2.86
CA GLN A 183 -7.89 -16.78 4.32
C GLN A 183 -8.63 -15.56 4.90
N ASN A 184 -8.53 -14.39 4.25
CA ASN A 184 -9.13 -13.14 4.71
C ASN A 184 -10.22 -12.65 3.74
N ALA A 185 -11.03 -13.55 3.19
CA ALA A 185 -12.07 -13.21 2.22
C ALA A 185 -13.05 -12.13 2.73
N ALA A 186 -13.31 -12.09 4.03
CA ALA A 186 -14.14 -11.06 4.66
C ALA A 186 -13.55 -9.65 4.49
N PHE A 187 -12.22 -9.52 4.60
CA PHE A 187 -11.53 -8.26 4.36
C PHE A 187 -11.69 -7.78 2.90
N TYR A 188 -11.50 -8.66 1.93
CA TYR A 188 -11.64 -8.30 0.52
C TYR A 188 -13.08 -7.91 0.14
N ARG A 189 -14.09 -8.58 0.72
CA ARG A 189 -15.50 -8.15 0.60
C ARG A 189 -15.75 -6.78 1.23
N LEU A 190 -15.08 -6.47 2.34
CA LEU A 190 -15.15 -5.15 2.95
C LEU A 190 -14.53 -4.08 2.05
N LEU A 191 -13.39 -4.35 1.41
CA LEU A 191 -12.76 -3.44 0.45
C LEU A 191 -13.68 -3.18 -0.76
N GLU A 192 -14.35 -4.21 -1.28
CA GLU A 192 -15.37 -4.08 -2.31
C GLU A 192 -16.56 -3.20 -1.86
N ALA A 193 -17.08 -3.44 -0.66
CA ALA A 193 -18.16 -2.63 -0.10
C ALA A 193 -17.78 -1.17 0.10
N LEU A 194 -16.55 -0.89 0.51
CA LEU A 194 -16.01 0.46 0.61
C LEU A 194 -15.97 1.15 -0.76
N SER A 195 -15.61 0.44 -1.82
CA SER A 195 -15.58 0.99 -3.17
C SER A 195 -16.96 1.41 -3.70
N LEU A 196 -18.02 0.75 -3.23
CA LEU A 196 -19.41 1.07 -3.59
C LEU A 196 -19.99 2.24 -2.79
N THR A 197 -19.49 2.46 -1.57
CA THR A 197 -20.07 3.42 -0.62
C THR A 197 -19.26 4.71 -0.47
N HIS A 198 -18.01 4.69 -0.90
CA HIS A 198 -17.06 5.81 -0.78
C HIS A 198 -16.39 6.12 -2.12
N THR A 199 -15.98 7.37 -2.28
CA THR A 199 -15.10 7.76 -3.39
C THR A 199 -13.66 7.53 -3.01
N PHE A 200 -12.93 6.76 -3.80
CA PHE A 200 -11.50 6.57 -3.61
C PHE A 200 -10.70 7.68 -4.29
N ILE A 201 -9.70 8.19 -3.60
CA ILE A 201 -8.65 9.05 -4.16
C ILE A 201 -7.33 8.29 -4.05
N PHE A 202 -6.79 7.88 -5.19
CA PHE A 202 -5.52 7.19 -5.31
C PHE A 202 -4.38 8.21 -5.42
N ILE A 203 -3.39 8.13 -4.53
CA ILE A 203 -2.26 9.07 -4.45
C ILE A 203 -0.96 8.28 -4.50
N GLY A 204 -0.10 8.57 -5.48
CA GLY A 204 1.18 7.90 -5.64
C GLY A 204 1.09 6.40 -5.94
N CYS A 205 0.01 5.99 -6.60
CA CYS A 205 -0.29 4.60 -6.94
C CYS A 205 0.02 4.31 -8.40
N GLY A 206 0.47 3.07 -8.68
CA GLY A 206 0.48 2.51 -10.01
C GLY A 206 -0.77 1.68 -10.29
N PHE A 207 -1.25 1.67 -11.52
CA PHE A 207 -2.44 0.88 -11.92
C PHE A 207 -2.21 -0.64 -11.92
N SER A 208 -0.96 -1.10 -11.79
CA SER A 208 -0.60 -2.52 -11.76
C SER A 208 -0.86 -3.21 -10.42
N ASP A 209 -1.19 -2.45 -9.36
CA ASP A 209 -1.51 -3.02 -8.06
C ASP A 209 -2.81 -3.83 -8.13
N PRO A 210 -2.81 -5.13 -7.74
CA PRO A 210 -3.98 -6.00 -7.85
C PRO A 210 -5.19 -5.53 -7.02
N ASP A 211 -4.97 -4.88 -5.88
CA ASP A 211 -6.07 -4.39 -5.04
C ASP A 211 -6.69 -3.13 -5.63
N ILE A 212 -5.90 -2.27 -6.28
CA ILE A 212 -6.42 -1.16 -7.07
C ILE A 212 -7.27 -1.68 -8.24
N GLN A 213 -6.78 -2.70 -8.95
CA GLN A 213 -7.53 -3.33 -10.03
C GLN A 213 -8.83 -3.96 -9.55
N LEU A 214 -8.83 -4.58 -8.36
CA LEU A 214 -10.05 -5.12 -7.75
C LEU A 214 -11.09 -4.03 -7.50
N VAL A 215 -10.68 -2.93 -6.86
CA VAL A 215 -11.58 -1.78 -6.58
C VAL A 215 -12.15 -1.23 -7.89
N LEU A 216 -11.30 -1.03 -8.92
CA LEU A 216 -11.71 -0.43 -10.18
C LEU A 216 -12.61 -1.37 -11.02
N LYS A 217 -12.27 -2.65 -11.11
CA LYS A 217 -13.03 -3.63 -11.92
C LYS A 217 -14.44 -3.84 -11.37
N ASN A 218 -14.56 -4.08 -10.09
CA ASN A 218 -15.89 -4.34 -9.48
C ASN A 218 -16.82 -3.13 -9.63
N TYR A 219 -16.28 -1.93 -9.46
CA TYR A 219 -17.05 -0.71 -9.54
C TYR A 219 -17.60 -0.44 -10.95
N SER A 220 -16.75 -0.56 -11.97
CA SER A 220 -17.11 -0.23 -13.36
C SER A 220 -18.12 -1.21 -13.97
N PHE A 221 -18.04 -2.49 -13.59
CA PHE A 221 -18.88 -3.55 -14.19
C PHE A 221 -20.21 -3.75 -13.46
N VAL A 222 -20.23 -3.57 -12.13
CA VAL A 222 -21.42 -3.87 -11.33
C VAL A 222 -22.44 -2.75 -11.37
N PHE A 223 -22.00 -1.50 -11.44
CA PHE A 223 -22.90 -0.33 -11.40
C PHE A 223 -22.52 0.71 -12.48
N PRO A 224 -22.94 0.52 -13.73
CA PRO A 224 -22.76 1.52 -14.78
C PRO A 224 -23.36 2.88 -14.36
N GLY A 225 -22.60 3.96 -14.48
CA GLY A 225 -23.04 5.30 -14.09
C GLY A 225 -22.76 5.71 -12.62
N SER A 226 -22.06 4.85 -11.87
CA SER A 226 -21.60 5.20 -10.52
C SER A 226 -20.61 6.37 -10.51
N PRO A 227 -20.54 7.15 -9.41
CA PRO A 227 -19.60 8.27 -9.28
C PRO A 227 -18.14 7.81 -9.44
N CYS A 228 -17.33 8.61 -10.15
CA CYS A 228 -15.93 8.26 -10.43
C CYS A 228 -15.07 8.18 -9.18
N HIS A 229 -14.04 7.34 -9.21
CA HIS A 229 -12.87 7.41 -8.36
C HIS A 229 -11.81 8.34 -9.00
N TYR A 230 -10.90 8.87 -8.21
CA TYR A 230 -9.94 9.87 -8.67
C TYR A 230 -8.51 9.38 -8.49
N PHE A 231 -7.66 9.71 -9.48
CA PHE A 231 -6.22 9.48 -9.40
C PHE A 231 -5.49 10.82 -9.40
N ILE A 232 -4.58 11.01 -8.45
CA ILE A 232 -3.64 12.11 -8.44
C ILE A 232 -2.34 11.62 -9.06
N THR A 233 -2.07 12.08 -10.27
CA THR A 233 -0.84 11.81 -11.03
C THR A 233 0.05 13.05 -11.05
N SER A 234 1.37 12.83 -11.20
CA SER A 234 2.38 13.88 -11.43
C SER A 234 2.39 14.30 -12.89
#